data_78f7f6922b483dc6959329510d4aa4c7
#
_entry.id   78f7f6922b483dc6959329510d4aa4c7
#
_cell.length_a   1.000
_cell.length_b   1.000
_cell.length_c   1.000
_cell.angle_alpha   90.00
_cell.angle_beta   90.00
_cell.angle_gamma   90.00
#
_symmetry.space_group_name_H-M   'P 1'
#
loop_
_entity.id
_entity.type
_entity.pdbx_description
1 polymer ?
#
loop_
_entity_poly.entity_id
_entity_poly.type
_entity_poly.pdbx_seq_one_letter_code
_entity_poly.pdbx_strand_id
1 'polypeptide(L)'
;MLAALTSVSGLVPTADAVLSVARAAATEAGRHMIARRGAAVETTKLNVRDLVTAVDGECQEIISHHVRDAFPEHALLGEEDIPPGPEAAAAALDEMLQNEWLWIVDPIDGTTNFASDLPMSVVSIGVAQGGAPQGAVVFDPWRDELYEAWRGGGTTLNGEPARVADARTLEEAVICAPCPNNPAAMVPAIRSIEALMPRARSLRVLGSGVLNFAWVACGRMAAYYEHELAAWDTAAGTLLVQEAGGTVTHTDGAPFTLRTRSVLASNGHLHEALCDALRDADAQYYETRSECEIT
;
A
#
# COMPACT_ATOMS: atom_id res chain seq x y z
N MET A 1 16.87 26.40 -12.05
CA MET A 1 17.92 26.88 -11.11
C MET A 1 17.65 26.11 -9.82
N LEU A 2 18.18 24.89 -9.72
CA LEU A 2 18.06 24.06 -8.52
C LEU A 2 18.96 24.67 -7.44
N ALA A 3 18.37 25.10 -6.34
CA ALA A 3 19.13 25.47 -5.14
C ALA A 3 19.72 24.18 -4.55
N ALA A 4 21.03 24.10 -4.52
CA ALA A 4 21.75 23.05 -3.83
C ALA A 4 21.39 23.11 -2.33
N LEU A 5 20.58 22.17 -1.87
CA LEU A 5 20.37 21.91 -0.45
C LEU A 5 21.67 21.25 0.07
N THR A 6 22.54 22.05 0.66
CA THR A 6 23.71 21.55 1.39
C THR A 6 23.23 20.69 2.55
N SER A 7 23.60 19.42 2.55
CA SER A 7 23.36 18.50 3.67
C SER A 7 24.04 19.05 4.93
N VAL A 8 23.25 19.60 5.83
CA VAL A 8 23.67 19.91 7.20
C VAL A 8 23.41 18.65 8.01
N SER A 9 24.48 17.89 8.25
CA SER A 9 24.44 16.69 9.11
C SER A 9 23.90 17.09 10.49
N GLY A 10 22.71 16.55 10.86
CA GLY A 10 22.13 16.71 12.17
C GLY A 10 20.75 17.41 12.25
N LEU A 11 20.19 17.92 11.16
CA LEU A 11 18.83 18.46 11.16
C LEU A 11 17.84 17.36 10.72
N VAL A 12 16.80 17.14 11.53
CA VAL A 12 15.66 16.28 11.16
C VAL A 12 15.02 16.87 9.90
N PRO A 13 14.85 16.08 8.82
CA PRO A 13 14.24 16.59 7.60
C PRO A 13 12.81 17.09 7.87
N THR A 14 12.44 18.18 7.24
CA THR A 14 11.06 18.69 7.33
C THR A 14 10.11 17.84 6.54
N ALA A 15 8.82 17.83 6.93
CA ALA A 15 7.75 17.16 6.18
C ALA A 15 7.75 17.55 4.70
N ASP A 16 7.86 18.86 4.42
CA ASP A 16 7.86 19.39 3.06
C ASP A 16 9.06 18.89 2.24
N ALA A 17 10.25 18.81 2.83
CA ALA A 17 11.45 18.29 2.15
C ALA A 17 11.27 16.82 1.75
N VAL A 18 10.78 15.98 2.68
CA VAL A 18 10.55 14.55 2.43
C VAL A 18 9.44 14.35 1.39
N LEU A 19 8.29 14.99 1.57
CA LEU A 19 7.17 14.87 0.63
C LEU A 19 7.52 15.43 -0.74
N SER A 20 8.33 16.49 -0.84
CA SER A 20 8.77 17.04 -2.13
C SER A 20 9.58 16.03 -2.94
N VAL A 21 10.50 15.30 -2.28
CA VAL A 21 11.30 14.25 -2.92
C VAL A 21 10.42 13.06 -3.31
N ALA A 22 9.56 12.58 -2.39
CA ALA A 22 8.64 11.48 -2.66
C ALA A 22 7.69 11.79 -3.83
N ARG A 23 7.15 13.02 -3.88
CA ARG A 23 6.28 13.50 -4.97
C ARG A 23 7.00 13.51 -6.32
N ALA A 24 8.21 14.07 -6.36
CA ALA A 24 9.01 14.10 -7.58
C ALA A 24 9.31 12.69 -8.08
N ALA A 25 9.78 11.83 -7.20
CA ALA A 25 10.10 10.43 -7.48
C ALA A 25 8.89 9.63 -7.99
N ALA A 26 7.76 9.67 -7.26
CA ALA A 26 6.54 8.94 -7.64
C ALA A 26 5.97 9.44 -8.98
N THR A 27 6.01 10.75 -9.20
CA THR A 27 5.50 11.34 -10.46
C THR A 27 6.37 10.95 -11.64
N GLU A 28 7.70 10.97 -11.51
CA GLU A 28 8.62 10.58 -12.57
C GLU A 28 8.50 9.09 -12.88
N ALA A 29 8.51 8.22 -11.87
CA ALA A 29 8.32 6.79 -12.02
C ALA A 29 6.97 6.44 -12.65
N GLY A 30 5.87 7.05 -12.21
CA GLY A 30 4.55 6.81 -12.78
C GLY A 30 4.41 7.28 -14.23
N ARG A 31 5.04 8.40 -14.61
CA ARG A 31 5.10 8.84 -16.03
C ARG A 31 5.93 7.87 -16.87
N HIS A 32 7.05 7.38 -16.32
CA HIS A 32 7.84 6.34 -16.96
C HIS A 32 7.03 5.07 -17.17
N MET A 33 6.32 4.60 -16.13
CA MET A 33 5.41 3.45 -16.21
C MET A 33 4.42 3.59 -17.38
N ILE A 34 3.72 4.72 -17.49
CA ILE A 34 2.77 4.97 -18.59
C ILE A 34 3.46 5.00 -19.96
N ALA A 35 4.65 5.56 -20.06
CA ALA A 35 5.41 5.61 -21.32
C ALA A 35 5.87 4.20 -21.78
N ARG A 36 5.96 3.25 -20.84
CA ARG A 36 6.37 1.85 -21.06
C ARG A 36 5.19 0.87 -21.16
N ARG A 37 3.95 1.35 -21.28
CA ARG A 37 2.76 0.50 -21.48
C ARG A 37 2.97 -0.54 -22.57
N GLY A 38 2.50 -1.75 -22.32
CA GLY A 38 2.66 -2.87 -23.25
C GLY A 38 4.05 -3.52 -23.20
N ALA A 39 4.88 -3.19 -22.21
CA ALA A 39 6.10 -3.94 -21.94
C ALA A 39 5.79 -5.40 -21.64
N ALA A 40 6.64 -6.30 -22.14
CA ALA A 40 6.45 -7.73 -21.92
C ALA A 40 6.67 -8.08 -20.45
N VAL A 41 5.92 -9.07 -19.96
CA VAL A 41 6.20 -9.74 -18.68
C VAL A 41 7.54 -10.45 -18.81
N GLU A 42 8.48 -10.17 -17.92
CA GLU A 42 9.80 -10.80 -17.93
C GLU A 42 9.81 -12.11 -17.18
N THR A 43 9.16 -12.15 -16.02
CA THR A 43 9.18 -13.33 -15.16
C THR A 43 7.98 -13.34 -14.20
N THR A 44 7.87 -14.41 -13.43
CA THR A 44 6.96 -14.53 -12.28
C THR A 44 7.77 -14.73 -11.02
N LYS A 45 7.35 -14.15 -9.89
CA LYS A 45 8.01 -14.31 -8.59
C LYS A 45 7.71 -15.67 -7.97
N LEU A 46 6.68 -15.77 -7.16
CA LEU A 46 6.32 -17.00 -6.44
C LEU A 46 5.49 -17.98 -7.28
N ASN A 47 4.65 -17.48 -8.16
CA ASN A 47 3.75 -18.27 -8.99
C ASN A 47 3.28 -17.47 -10.20
N VAL A 48 2.51 -18.09 -11.09
CA VAL A 48 1.99 -17.48 -12.33
C VAL A 48 1.12 -16.24 -12.17
N ARG A 49 0.73 -15.90 -10.95
CA ARG A 49 -0.08 -14.71 -10.62
C ARG A 49 0.76 -13.54 -10.12
N ASP A 50 2.01 -13.79 -9.78
CA ASP A 50 2.96 -12.83 -9.24
C ASP A 50 3.91 -12.41 -10.36
N LEU A 51 3.52 -11.39 -11.11
CA LEU A 51 4.19 -10.94 -12.33
C LEU A 51 5.23 -9.86 -12.02
N VAL A 52 6.29 -9.84 -12.81
CA VAL A 52 7.30 -8.77 -12.83
C VAL A 52 7.58 -8.37 -14.27
N THR A 53 7.70 -7.08 -14.52
CA THR A 53 8.15 -6.53 -15.78
C THR A 53 9.47 -5.76 -15.58
N ALA A 54 10.24 -5.52 -16.64
CA ALA A 54 11.43 -4.65 -16.57
C ALA A 54 11.10 -3.25 -16.03
N VAL A 55 9.86 -2.83 -16.19
CA VAL A 55 9.40 -1.49 -15.81
C VAL A 55 9.35 -1.33 -14.29
N ASP A 56 9.09 -2.40 -13.54
CA ASP A 56 9.10 -2.38 -12.06
C ASP A 56 10.50 -1.98 -11.56
N GLY A 57 11.54 -2.66 -12.06
CA GLY A 57 12.94 -2.33 -11.73
C GLY A 57 13.35 -0.93 -12.19
N GLU A 58 12.94 -0.51 -13.40
CA GLU A 58 13.22 0.82 -13.92
C GLU A 58 12.58 1.91 -13.05
N CYS A 59 11.32 1.74 -12.63
CA CYS A 59 10.62 2.66 -11.73
C CYS A 59 11.29 2.70 -10.35
N GLN A 60 11.70 1.55 -9.80
CA GLN A 60 12.40 1.51 -8.53
C GLN A 60 13.76 2.25 -8.58
N GLU A 61 14.53 2.11 -9.65
CA GLU A 61 15.78 2.85 -9.83
C GLU A 61 15.56 4.37 -9.89
N ILE A 62 14.51 4.83 -10.59
CA ILE A 62 14.13 6.26 -10.61
C ILE A 62 13.89 6.74 -9.17
N ILE A 63 13.07 6.04 -8.40
CA ILE A 63 12.73 6.42 -7.02
C ILE A 63 13.98 6.41 -6.15
N SER A 64 14.79 5.34 -6.23
CA SER A 64 16.02 5.18 -5.47
C SER A 64 17.03 6.30 -5.74
N HIS A 65 17.13 6.77 -6.98
CA HIS A 65 18.00 7.87 -7.36
C HIS A 65 17.59 9.18 -6.66
N HIS A 66 16.30 9.54 -6.73
CA HIS A 66 15.77 10.70 -6.04
C HIS A 66 16.04 10.69 -4.53
N VAL A 67 15.85 9.52 -3.90
CA VAL A 67 16.04 9.37 -2.45
C VAL A 67 17.52 9.47 -2.09
N ARG A 68 18.41 8.75 -2.78
CA ARG A 68 19.85 8.76 -2.51
C ARG A 68 20.48 10.16 -2.72
N ASP A 69 20.02 10.88 -3.74
CA ASP A 69 20.54 12.23 -4.02
C ASP A 69 20.14 13.24 -2.94
N ALA A 70 18.90 13.14 -2.44
CA ALA A 70 18.39 14.09 -1.46
C ALA A 70 18.73 13.69 0.00
N PHE A 71 18.71 12.39 0.29
CA PHE A 71 18.86 11.81 1.63
C PHE A 71 19.79 10.59 1.62
N PRO A 72 21.12 10.78 1.39
CA PRO A 72 22.07 9.67 1.24
C PRO A 72 22.23 8.78 2.48
N GLU A 73 21.84 9.27 3.67
CA GLU A 73 21.88 8.54 4.94
C GLU A 73 20.59 7.78 5.25
N HIS A 74 19.53 7.95 4.45
CA HIS A 74 18.28 7.23 4.67
C HIS A 74 18.35 5.83 4.05
N ALA A 75 17.73 4.86 4.72
CA ALA A 75 17.55 3.52 4.18
C ALA A 75 16.37 3.48 3.19
N LEU A 76 16.44 2.54 2.24
CA LEU A 76 15.36 2.26 1.28
C LEU A 76 15.11 0.77 1.23
N LEU A 77 13.86 0.37 1.38
CA LEU A 77 13.31 -0.96 1.19
C LEU A 77 12.42 -0.92 -0.06
N GLY A 78 12.93 -1.41 -1.17
CA GLY A 78 12.18 -1.54 -2.41
C GLY A 78 11.76 -2.98 -2.64
N GLU A 79 10.56 -3.19 -3.17
CA GLU A 79 10.02 -4.52 -3.45
C GLU A 79 10.94 -5.34 -4.35
N GLU A 80 11.53 -4.72 -5.38
CA GLU A 80 12.31 -5.43 -6.40
C GLU A 80 13.73 -5.81 -5.94
N ASP A 81 14.18 -5.29 -4.79
CA ASP A 81 15.46 -5.66 -4.19
C ASP A 81 15.35 -6.94 -3.32
N ILE A 82 14.13 -7.40 -3.02
CA ILE A 82 13.87 -8.45 -2.06
C ILE A 82 13.52 -9.77 -2.78
N PRO A 83 14.15 -10.88 -2.39
CA PRO A 83 13.74 -12.19 -2.91
C PRO A 83 12.25 -12.44 -2.65
N PRO A 84 11.54 -13.12 -3.58
CA PRO A 84 10.13 -13.41 -3.40
C PRO A 84 9.84 -14.24 -2.14
N GLY A 85 8.77 -13.91 -1.45
CA GLY A 85 8.23 -14.68 -0.33
C GLY A 85 8.10 -13.91 0.96
N PRO A 86 7.14 -14.34 1.79
CA PRO A 86 6.77 -13.63 3.02
C PRO A 86 7.92 -13.58 4.04
N GLU A 87 8.72 -14.65 4.17
CA GLU A 87 9.84 -14.69 5.11
C GLU A 87 10.95 -13.72 4.70
N ALA A 88 11.26 -13.63 3.39
CA ALA A 88 12.28 -12.70 2.89
C ALA A 88 11.83 -11.25 3.09
N ALA A 89 10.57 -10.94 2.79
CA ALA A 89 9.98 -9.61 3.00
C ALA A 89 10.00 -9.20 4.48
N ALA A 90 9.63 -10.13 5.39
CA ALA A 90 9.65 -9.87 6.83
C ALA A 90 11.06 -9.67 7.37
N ALA A 91 12.03 -10.51 6.96
CA ALA A 91 13.42 -10.37 7.39
C ALA A 91 14.05 -9.06 6.92
N ALA A 92 13.81 -8.67 5.67
CA ALA A 92 14.30 -7.41 5.12
C ALA A 92 13.68 -6.20 5.86
N LEU A 93 12.38 -6.23 6.14
CA LEU A 93 11.74 -5.19 6.93
C LEU A 93 12.35 -5.09 8.33
N ASP A 94 12.55 -6.21 9.03
CA ASP A 94 13.12 -6.22 10.39
C ASP A 94 14.53 -5.66 10.43
N GLU A 95 15.35 -5.94 9.43
CA GLU A 95 16.68 -5.36 9.27
C GLU A 95 16.61 -3.85 9.02
N MET A 96 15.76 -3.42 8.09
CA MET A 96 15.65 -2.02 7.69
C MET A 96 15.00 -1.12 8.74
N LEU A 97 14.11 -1.66 9.58
CA LEU A 97 13.49 -0.91 10.70
C LEU A 97 14.48 -0.46 11.79
N GLN A 98 15.75 -0.91 11.76
CA GLN A 98 16.80 -0.40 12.64
C GLN A 98 17.28 0.99 12.23
N ASN A 99 16.95 1.47 11.04
CA ASN A 99 17.31 2.78 10.54
C ASN A 99 16.34 3.84 11.08
N GLU A 100 16.87 5.05 11.39
CA GLU A 100 16.04 6.18 11.85
C GLU A 100 15.02 6.60 10.79
N TRP A 101 15.46 6.63 9.51
CA TRP A 101 14.61 6.95 8.36
C TRP A 101 14.64 5.81 7.36
N LEU A 102 13.45 5.34 6.99
CA LEU A 102 13.26 4.25 6.04
C LEU A 102 12.23 4.63 5.00
N TRP A 103 12.61 4.60 3.73
CA TRP A 103 11.73 4.68 2.57
C TRP A 103 11.28 3.29 2.19
N ILE A 104 9.98 3.09 2.02
CA ILE A 104 9.37 1.80 1.72
C ILE A 104 8.61 1.97 0.41
N VAL A 105 9.04 1.27 -0.64
CA VAL A 105 8.68 1.54 -2.02
C VAL A 105 8.08 0.31 -2.69
N ASP A 106 6.92 0.51 -3.29
CA ASP A 106 6.38 -0.34 -4.33
C ASP A 106 6.37 0.46 -5.64
N PRO A 107 7.21 0.09 -6.60
CA PRO A 107 7.34 0.85 -7.84
C PRO A 107 6.12 0.73 -8.75
N ILE A 108 5.41 -0.40 -8.74
CA ILE A 108 4.17 -0.63 -9.51
C ILE A 108 3.22 -1.53 -8.71
N ASP A 109 2.48 -0.99 -7.73
CA ASP A 109 1.38 -1.75 -7.13
C ASP A 109 0.30 -2.06 -8.17
N GLY A 110 -0.02 -3.33 -8.31
CA GLY A 110 -0.90 -3.83 -9.35
C GLY A 110 -0.18 -4.19 -10.65
N THR A 111 0.98 -4.83 -10.60
CA THR A 111 1.78 -5.27 -11.76
C THR A 111 0.97 -6.13 -12.74
N THR A 112 0.08 -7.00 -12.25
CA THR A 112 -0.83 -7.78 -13.12
C THR A 112 -1.76 -6.88 -13.92
N ASN A 113 -2.30 -5.81 -13.32
CA ASN A 113 -3.12 -4.83 -14.02
C ASN A 113 -2.29 -4.09 -15.07
N PHE A 114 -1.09 -3.63 -14.69
CA PHE A 114 -0.19 -2.97 -15.62
C PHE A 114 0.16 -3.84 -16.82
N ALA A 115 0.58 -5.09 -16.58
CA ALA A 115 0.91 -6.06 -17.64
C ALA A 115 -0.29 -6.40 -18.55
N SER A 116 -1.51 -6.26 -18.03
CA SER A 116 -2.77 -6.51 -18.77
C SER A 116 -3.36 -5.23 -19.39
N ASP A 117 -2.65 -4.11 -19.33
CA ASP A 117 -3.11 -2.77 -19.80
C ASP A 117 -4.43 -2.33 -19.11
N LEU A 118 -4.66 -2.76 -17.89
CA LEU A 118 -5.76 -2.30 -17.06
C LEU A 118 -5.32 -1.03 -16.30
N PRO A 119 -6.09 0.08 -16.34
CA PRO A 119 -5.69 1.36 -15.77
C PRO A 119 -5.89 1.41 -14.24
N MET A 120 -5.31 0.46 -13.51
CA MET A 120 -5.45 0.26 -12.06
C MET A 120 -4.13 -0.21 -11.46
N SER A 121 -3.08 0.59 -11.62
CA SER A 121 -1.78 0.41 -10.99
C SER A 121 -1.22 1.77 -10.59
N VAL A 122 -0.46 1.82 -9.50
CA VAL A 122 0.03 3.07 -8.90
C VAL A 122 1.47 2.91 -8.44
N VAL A 123 2.16 4.04 -8.23
CA VAL A 123 3.45 4.11 -7.55
C VAL A 123 3.22 4.42 -6.07
N SER A 124 3.85 3.69 -5.17
CA SER A 124 3.70 3.83 -3.72
C SER A 124 5.04 4.13 -3.04
N ILE A 125 5.08 5.19 -2.25
CA ILE A 125 6.23 5.57 -1.42
C ILE A 125 5.74 5.88 -0.01
N GLY A 126 6.03 4.98 0.93
CA GLY A 126 5.89 5.20 2.36
C GLY A 126 7.22 5.66 2.96
N VAL A 127 7.17 6.53 3.96
CA VAL A 127 8.35 6.93 4.74
C VAL A 127 8.08 6.67 6.20
N ALA A 128 8.96 5.91 6.85
CA ALA A 128 8.91 5.64 8.28
C ALA A 128 10.03 6.38 9.01
N GLN A 129 9.76 6.80 10.24
CA GLN A 129 10.75 7.32 11.17
C GLN A 129 10.66 6.54 12.48
N GLY A 130 11.79 6.02 12.95
CA GLY A 130 11.82 5.22 14.19
C GLY A 130 10.86 4.02 14.13
N GLY A 131 10.66 3.43 12.97
CA GLY A 131 9.77 2.27 12.75
C GLY A 131 8.27 2.59 12.64
N ALA A 132 7.87 3.87 12.68
CA ALA A 132 6.48 4.29 12.52
C ALA A 132 6.25 5.03 11.20
N PRO A 133 5.17 4.74 10.44
CA PRO A 133 4.82 5.50 9.24
C PRO A 133 4.72 7.00 9.54
N GLN A 134 5.39 7.84 8.76
CA GLN A 134 5.50 9.27 8.95
C GLN A 134 5.03 10.07 7.75
N GLY A 135 5.36 9.62 6.53
CA GLY A 135 4.97 10.22 5.26
C GLY A 135 4.44 9.20 4.29
N ALA A 136 3.57 9.61 3.38
CA ALA A 136 3.01 8.78 2.32
C ALA A 136 2.81 9.59 1.05
N VAL A 137 3.21 9.01 -0.08
CA VAL A 137 2.89 9.50 -1.42
C VAL A 137 2.47 8.32 -2.27
N VAL A 138 1.31 8.44 -2.90
CA VAL A 138 0.81 7.49 -3.90
C VAL A 138 0.44 8.28 -5.15
N PHE A 139 0.98 7.86 -6.30
CA PHE A 139 0.67 8.48 -7.57
C PHE A 139 -0.03 7.50 -8.51
N ASP A 140 -1.25 7.86 -8.92
CA ASP A 140 -2.00 7.17 -9.97
C ASP A 140 -1.75 7.88 -11.32
N PRO A 141 -0.87 7.37 -12.17
CA PRO A 141 -0.52 8.03 -13.43
C PRO A 141 -1.59 7.88 -14.52
N TRP A 142 -2.58 6.98 -14.32
CA TRP A 142 -3.69 6.81 -15.24
C TRP A 142 -4.72 7.93 -15.14
N ARG A 143 -4.85 8.52 -13.90
CA ARG A 143 -5.81 9.57 -13.57
C ARG A 143 -5.16 10.90 -13.29
N ASP A 144 -3.82 10.95 -13.27
CA ASP A 144 -3.02 12.10 -12.82
C ASP A 144 -3.45 12.53 -11.39
N GLU A 145 -3.57 11.54 -10.50
CA GLU A 145 -4.00 11.72 -9.12
C GLU A 145 -2.82 11.46 -8.16
N LEU A 146 -2.51 12.46 -7.36
CA LEU A 146 -1.46 12.42 -6.35
C LEU A 146 -2.09 12.46 -4.97
N TYR A 147 -1.91 11.39 -4.20
CA TYR A 147 -2.34 11.26 -2.82
C TYR A 147 -1.15 11.44 -1.91
N GLU A 148 -1.28 12.32 -0.91
CA GLU A 148 -0.20 12.64 0.01
C GLU A 148 -0.71 12.71 1.43
N ALA A 149 0.10 12.23 2.39
CA ALA A 149 -0.14 12.42 3.80
C ALA A 149 1.17 12.60 4.58
N TRP A 150 1.08 13.35 5.64
CA TRP A 150 2.09 13.42 6.68
C TRP A 150 1.41 13.22 8.04
N ARG A 151 2.04 12.49 8.94
CA ARG A 151 1.47 12.19 10.26
C ARG A 151 1.09 13.47 10.99
N GLY A 152 -0.20 13.60 11.34
CA GLY A 152 -0.79 14.79 11.96
C GLY A 152 -1.08 15.94 10.99
N GLY A 153 -0.86 15.77 9.68
CA GLY A 153 -1.08 16.80 8.65
C GLY A 153 -2.34 16.61 7.83
N GLY A 154 -2.99 15.45 7.95
CA GLY A 154 -4.12 15.06 7.11
C GLY A 154 -3.69 14.46 5.77
N THR A 155 -4.68 14.07 4.98
CA THR A 155 -4.49 13.53 3.62
C THR A 155 -4.98 14.53 2.58
N THR A 156 -4.27 14.61 1.45
CA THR A 156 -4.67 15.41 0.30
C THR A 156 -4.74 14.54 -0.97
N LEU A 157 -5.62 14.93 -1.89
CA LEU A 157 -5.67 14.48 -3.28
C LEU A 157 -5.42 15.69 -4.18
N ASN A 158 -4.33 15.68 -4.93
CA ASN A 158 -3.91 16.81 -5.78
C ASN A 158 -3.85 18.14 -5.01
N GLY A 159 -3.39 18.09 -3.75
CA GLY A 159 -3.27 19.26 -2.87
C GLY A 159 -4.57 19.68 -2.17
N GLU A 160 -5.73 19.11 -2.52
CA GLU A 160 -6.99 19.38 -1.85
C GLU A 160 -7.24 18.37 -0.71
N PRO A 161 -7.78 18.79 0.45
CA PRO A 161 -8.03 17.90 1.57
C PRO A 161 -8.95 16.73 1.19
N ALA A 162 -8.51 15.52 1.49
CA ALA A 162 -9.27 14.30 1.29
C ALA A 162 -9.77 13.73 2.63
N ARG A 163 -10.93 13.05 2.60
CA ARG A 163 -11.54 12.42 3.76
C ARG A 163 -12.18 11.10 3.37
N VAL A 164 -12.25 10.17 4.32
CA VAL A 164 -12.97 8.91 4.17
C VAL A 164 -14.48 9.11 3.93
N ALA A 165 -15.15 8.10 3.39
CA ALA A 165 -16.60 8.12 3.13
C ALA A 165 -17.42 8.21 4.42
N ASP A 166 -18.64 8.76 4.35
CA ASP A 166 -19.59 8.86 5.49
C ASP A 166 -20.62 7.71 5.53
N ALA A 167 -20.36 6.58 4.86
CA ALA A 167 -21.23 5.40 4.92
C ALA A 167 -21.29 4.87 6.36
N ARG A 168 -22.49 4.63 6.88
CA ARG A 168 -22.73 4.24 8.28
C ARG A 168 -23.25 2.82 8.42
N THR A 169 -23.72 2.23 7.33
CA THR A 169 -24.17 0.83 7.27
C THR A 169 -23.50 0.11 6.11
N LEU A 170 -23.46 -1.22 6.17
CA LEU A 170 -22.89 -2.02 5.08
C LEU A 170 -23.67 -1.84 3.79
N GLU A 171 -24.99 -1.64 3.85
CA GLU A 171 -25.86 -1.40 2.69
C GLU A 171 -25.53 -0.09 1.95
N GLU A 172 -24.84 0.84 2.62
CA GLU A 172 -24.35 2.08 2.02
C GLU A 172 -22.95 1.95 1.46
N ALA A 173 -22.22 0.89 1.84
CA ALA A 173 -20.80 0.75 1.61
C ALA A 173 -20.45 0.13 0.26
N VAL A 174 -19.55 0.80 -0.48
CA VAL A 174 -18.74 0.16 -1.53
C VAL A 174 -17.46 -0.31 -0.87
N ILE A 175 -17.18 -1.62 -0.93
CA ILE A 175 -16.06 -2.26 -0.27
C ILE A 175 -15.16 -2.90 -1.31
N CYS A 176 -13.85 -2.75 -1.19
CA CYS A 176 -12.91 -3.54 -1.98
C CYS A 176 -12.56 -4.82 -1.23
N ALA A 177 -12.77 -5.93 -1.90
CA ALA A 177 -12.51 -7.27 -1.41
C ALA A 177 -11.12 -7.76 -1.86
N PRO A 178 -10.56 -8.75 -1.15
CA PRO A 178 -9.21 -9.25 -1.40
C PRO A 178 -9.05 -9.97 -2.74
N CYS A 179 -7.82 -9.90 -3.26
CA CYS A 179 -7.38 -10.66 -4.42
C CYS A 179 -5.96 -11.23 -4.18
N PRO A 180 -5.80 -12.13 -3.22
CA PRO A 180 -4.47 -12.61 -2.84
C PRO A 180 -3.83 -13.47 -3.94
N ASN A 181 -2.51 -13.37 -4.07
CA ASN A 181 -1.73 -14.21 -4.98
C ASN A 181 -1.45 -15.60 -4.39
N ASN A 182 -1.45 -15.74 -3.07
CA ASN A 182 -1.19 -16.99 -2.36
C ASN A 182 -2.46 -17.85 -2.27
N PRO A 183 -2.43 -19.12 -2.72
CA PRO A 183 -3.57 -20.04 -2.61
C PRO A 183 -4.10 -20.23 -1.19
N ALA A 184 -3.24 -20.18 -0.16
CA ALA A 184 -3.66 -20.32 1.23
C ALA A 184 -4.57 -19.17 1.70
N ALA A 185 -4.34 -17.95 1.21
CA ALA A 185 -5.16 -16.79 1.51
C ALA A 185 -6.48 -16.73 0.71
N MET A 186 -6.64 -17.55 -0.33
CA MET A 186 -7.85 -17.55 -1.16
C MET A 186 -9.08 -18.07 -0.42
N VAL A 187 -8.91 -19.04 0.46
CA VAL A 187 -10.04 -19.60 1.22
C VAL A 187 -10.68 -18.54 2.12
N PRO A 188 -9.94 -17.86 3.02
CA PRO A 188 -10.52 -16.77 3.80
C PRO A 188 -11.02 -15.61 2.90
N ALA A 189 -10.35 -15.29 1.79
CA ALA A 189 -10.83 -14.29 0.84
C ALA A 189 -12.21 -14.63 0.26
N ILE A 190 -12.43 -15.87 -0.19
CA ILE A 190 -13.73 -16.31 -0.71
C ILE A 190 -14.81 -16.26 0.37
N ARG A 191 -14.53 -16.74 1.58
CA ARG A 191 -15.47 -16.71 2.71
C ARG A 191 -15.90 -15.27 3.06
N SER A 192 -14.95 -14.33 3.06
CA SER A 192 -15.23 -12.93 3.32
C SER A 192 -16.12 -12.30 2.25
N ILE A 193 -15.89 -12.65 0.97
CA ILE A 193 -16.73 -12.18 -0.15
C ILE A 193 -18.14 -12.75 -0.01
N GLU A 194 -18.29 -14.04 0.29
CA GLU A 194 -19.58 -14.69 0.52
C GLU A 194 -20.37 -14.03 1.67
N ALA A 195 -19.69 -13.69 2.76
CA ALA A 195 -20.29 -13.05 3.93
C ALA A 195 -20.71 -11.60 3.67
N LEU A 196 -19.91 -10.83 2.92
CA LEU A 196 -20.11 -9.39 2.74
C LEU A 196 -20.93 -9.05 1.49
N MET A 197 -20.89 -9.85 0.44
CA MET A 197 -21.58 -9.57 -0.82
C MET A 197 -23.10 -9.36 -0.66
N PRO A 198 -23.85 -10.13 0.13
CA PRO A 198 -25.30 -9.92 0.32
C PRO A 198 -25.63 -8.74 1.26
N ARG A 199 -24.63 -8.19 1.97
CA ARG A 199 -24.81 -7.15 3.00
C ARG A 199 -24.35 -5.77 2.55
N ALA A 200 -23.31 -5.72 1.68
CA ALA A 200 -22.75 -4.47 1.21
C ALA A 200 -23.53 -3.91 0.00
N ARG A 201 -23.48 -2.59 -0.20
CA ARG A 201 -24.01 -1.97 -1.42
C ARG A 201 -23.38 -2.58 -2.66
N SER A 202 -22.07 -2.78 -2.63
CA SER A 202 -21.34 -3.42 -3.72
C SER A 202 -19.93 -3.82 -3.29
N LEU A 203 -19.43 -4.94 -3.81
CA LEU A 203 -18.04 -5.33 -3.70
C LEU A 203 -17.29 -5.02 -5.00
N ARG A 204 -15.99 -4.75 -4.87
CA ARG A 204 -15.01 -4.62 -5.95
C ARG A 204 -13.81 -5.51 -5.67
N VAL A 205 -13.19 -6.03 -6.71
CA VAL A 205 -11.89 -6.71 -6.67
C VAL A 205 -11.06 -6.03 -7.76
N LEU A 206 -10.07 -5.23 -7.39
CA LEU A 206 -9.38 -4.35 -8.33
C LEU A 206 -7.94 -4.75 -8.60
N GLY A 207 -7.31 -5.56 -7.72
CA GLY A 207 -5.97 -6.10 -7.95
C GLY A 207 -4.83 -5.06 -7.79
N SER A 208 -5.05 -4.01 -7.02
CA SER A 208 -4.06 -3.01 -6.63
C SER A 208 -4.36 -2.58 -5.20
N GLY A 209 -3.53 -3.02 -4.25
CA GLY A 209 -3.76 -2.82 -2.82
C GLY A 209 -3.63 -1.37 -2.41
N VAL A 210 -2.58 -0.72 -2.88
CA VAL A 210 -2.30 0.69 -2.56
C VAL A 210 -3.35 1.62 -3.16
N LEU A 211 -3.80 1.36 -4.39
CA LEU A 211 -4.90 2.12 -4.98
C LEU A 211 -6.19 1.99 -4.16
N ASN A 212 -6.47 0.80 -3.63
CA ASN A 212 -7.63 0.57 -2.77
C ASN A 212 -7.55 1.40 -1.50
N PHE A 213 -6.39 1.46 -0.81
CA PHE A 213 -6.19 2.33 0.33
C PHE A 213 -6.39 3.82 -0.03
N ALA A 214 -5.81 4.27 -1.14
CA ALA A 214 -5.95 5.64 -1.62
C ALA A 214 -7.43 6.00 -1.87
N TRP A 215 -8.21 5.07 -2.42
CA TRP A 215 -9.63 5.27 -2.66
C TRP A 215 -10.48 5.22 -1.39
N VAL A 216 -10.07 4.49 -0.37
CA VAL A 216 -10.67 4.60 0.97
C VAL A 216 -10.35 5.96 1.57
N ALA A 217 -9.09 6.42 1.50
CA ALA A 217 -8.68 7.71 2.05
C ALA A 217 -9.39 8.92 1.42
N CYS A 218 -9.77 8.84 0.13
CA CYS A 218 -10.52 9.92 -0.53
C CYS A 218 -12.05 9.70 -0.58
N GLY A 219 -12.57 8.70 0.14
CA GLY A 219 -14.01 8.47 0.28
C GLY A 219 -14.71 7.82 -0.92
N ARG A 220 -13.97 7.34 -1.93
CA ARG A 220 -14.53 6.60 -3.07
C ARG A 220 -15.01 5.21 -2.66
N MET A 221 -14.34 4.61 -1.67
CA MET A 221 -14.71 3.35 -1.04
C MET A 221 -14.86 3.54 0.45
N ALA A 222 -15.73 2.75 1.08
CA ALA A 222 -15.93 2.78 2.53
C ALA A 222 -14.92 1.90 3.28
N ALA A 223 -14.42 0.85 2.64
CA ALA A 223 -13.44 -0.06 3.21
C ALA A 223 -12.66 -0.85 2.15
N TYR A 224 -11.50 -1.32 2.56
CA TYR A 224 -10.66 -2.31 1.88
C TYR A 224 -10.05 -3.25 2.91
N TYR A 225 -9.95 -4.52 2.58
CA TYR A 225 -9.22 -5.50 3.37
C TYR A 225 -8.50 -6.48 2.46
N GLU A 226 -7.33 -6.94 2.89
CA GLU A 226 -6.49 -7.86 2.13
C GLU A 226 -5.64 -8.71 3.06
N HIS A 227 -5.15 -9.82 2.55
CA HIS A 227 -4.27 -10.76 3.23
C HIS A 227 -2.92 -10.86 2.50
N GLU A 228 -1.89 -11.33 3.18
CA GLU A 228 -0.55 -11.60 2.61
C GLU A 228 0.18 -10.37 2.05
N LEU A 229 -0.14 -9.18 2.58
CA LEU A 229 0.53 -7.95 2.20
C LEU A 229 1.95 -7.88 2.78
N ALA A 230 2.84 -7.18 2.07
CA ALA A 230 4.14 -6.77 2.58
C ALA A 230 4.12 -5.30 3.03
N ALA A 231 5.25 -4.82 3.56
CA ALA A 231 5.32 -3.44 4.06
C ALA A 231 5.16 -2.41 2.93
N TRP A 232 5.63 -2.69 1.72
CA TRP A 232 5.51 -1.79 0.57
C TRP A 232 4.07 -1.63 0.09
N ASP A 233 3.22 -2.66 0.25
CA ASP A 233 1.79 -2.60 -0.05
C ASP A 233 1.01 -1.75 0.96
N THR A 234 1.55 -1.59 2.19
CA THR A 234 0.78 -1.04 3.31
C THR A 234 1.27 0.30 3.83
N ALA A 235 2.59 0.57 3.78
CA ALA A 235 3.20 1.71 4.47
C ALA A 235 2.62 3.07 4.08
N ALA A 236 2.45 3.32 2.78
CA ALA A 236 1.85 4.57 2.30
C ALA A 236 0.33 4.55 2.48
N GLY A 237 -0.33 3.50 1.98
CA GLY A 237 -1.78 3.41 1.94
C GLY A 237 -2.45 3.51 3.31
N THR A 238 -1.89 2.86 4.32
CA THR A 238 -2.45 2.89 5.68
C THR A 238 -2.35 4.28 6.33
N LEU A 239 -1.25 5.00 6.11
CA LEU A 239 -1.12 6.37 6.59
C LEU A 239 -2.11 7.31 5.91
N LEU A 240 -2.31 7.18 4.58
CA LEU A 240 -3.34 7.95 3.86
C LEU A 240 -4.71 7.78 4.51
N VAL A 241 -5.10 6.53 4.81
CA VAL A 241 -6.42 6.26 5.42
C VAL A 241 -6.51 6.84 6.83
N GLN A 242 -5.49 6.66 7.67
CA GLN A 242 -5.47 7.19 9.04
C GLN A 242 -5.56 8.71 9.07
N GLU A 243 -4.78 9.38 8.23
CA GLU A 243 -4.75 10.85 8.16
C GLU A 243 -6.01 11.44 7.50
N ALA A 244 -6.76 10.65 6.72
CA ALA A 244 -8.05 11.02 6.18
C ALA A 244 -9.22 10.84 7.20
N GLY A 245 -8.93 10.37 8.41
CA GLY A 245 -9.90 10.12 9.48
C GLY A 245 -10.49 8.71 9.48
N GLY A 246 -9.90 7.78 8.75
CA GLY A 246 -10.26 6.35 8.76
C GLY A 246 -9.57 5.56 9.88
N THR A 247 -9.90 4.27 9.93
CA THR A 247 -9.33 3.32 10.89
C THR A 247 -8.63 2.19 10.13
N VAL A 248 -7.45 1.82 10.61
CA VAL A 248 -6.64 0.72 10.06
C VAL A 248 -6.22 -0.20 11.18
N THR A 249 -6.49 -1.50 11.02
CA THR A 249 -6.07 -2.57 11.94
C THR A 249 -5.65 -3.82 11.17
N HIS A 250 -5.13 -4.82 11.88
CA HIS A 250 -5.20 -6.20 11.40
C HIS A 250 -6.67 -6.61 11.20
N THR A 251 -6.95 -7.60 10.35
CA THR A 251 -8.32 -8.07 10.06
C THR A 251 -9.07 -8.63 11.28
N ASP A 252 -8.37 -8.97 12.36
CA ASP A 252 -8.96 -9.38 13.64
C ASP A 252 -9.23 -8.23 14.63
N GLY A 253 -8.87 -6.99 14.23
CA GLY A 253 -9.01 -5.80 15.06
C GLY A 253 -7.76 -5.45 15.88
N ALA A 254 -6.68 -6.24 15.84
CA ALA A 254 -5.42 -5.91 16.51
C ALA A 254 -4.77 -4.64 15.90
N PRO A 255 -4.00 -3.86 16.67
CA PRO A 255 -3.35 -2.67 16.17
C PRO A 255 -2.44 -2.93 14.96
N PHE A 256 -2.51 -2.05 13.95
CA PHE A 256 -1.65 -2.10 12.78
C PHE A 256 -0.20 -1.72 13.13
N THR A 257 0.73 -2.44 12.53
CA THR A 257 2.16 -2.12 12.45
C THR A 257 2.65 -2.38 11.03
N LEU A 258 3.85 -1.92 10.68
CA LEU A 258 4.46 -2.22 9.37
C LEU A 258 4.69 -3.74 9.13
N ARG A 259 4.63 -4.56 10.20
CA ARG A 259 4.71 -6.03 10.14
C ARG A 259 3.37 -6.70 9.87
N THR A 260 2.27 -5.94 9.93
CA THR A 260 0.92 -6.48 9.74
C THR A 260 0.69 -6.82 8.28
N ARG A 261 0.37 -8.10 8.01
CA ARG A 261 0.22 -8.63 6.65
C ARG A 261 -1.23 -8.84 6.24
N SER A 262 -2.14 -8.87 7.20
CA SER A 262 -3.60 -8.96 6.95
C SER A 262 -4.25 -7.70 7.48
N VAL A 263 -4.68 -6.81 6.59
CA VAL A 263 -5.08 -5.44 6.94
C VAL A 263 -6.55 -5.20 6.60
N LEU A 264 -7.24 -4.53 7.52
CA LEU A 264 -8.54 -3.91 7.30
C LEU A 264 -8.41 -2.40 7.45
N ALA A 265 -8.74 -1.67 6.40
CA ALA A 265 -8.86 -0.22 6.37
C ALA A 265 -10.31 0.18 6.09
N SER A 266 -10.85 1.12 6.84
CA SER A 266 -12.22 1.57 6.68
C SER A 266 -12.40 3.05 7.01
N ASN A 267 -13.60 3.56 6.76
CA ASN A 267 -14.02 4.90 7.14
C ASN A 267 -14.23 5.10 8.66
N GLY A 268 -13.88 4.11 9.49
CA GLY A 268 -14.07 4.12 10.93
C GLY A 268 -15.48 3.77 11.38
N HIS A 269 -16.53 4.27 10.75
CA HIS A 269 -17.90 3.95 11.12
C HIS A 269 -18.28 2.48 10.97
N LEU A 270 -17.70 1.82 9.98
CA LEU A 270 -18.00 0.42 9.64
C LEU A 270 -16.96 -0.56 10.19
N HIS A 271 -15.90 -0.09 10.86
CA HIS A 271 -14.74 -0.90 11.18
C HIS A 271 -15.09 -2.12 12.04
N GLU A 272 -15.81 -1.92 13.14
CA GLU A 272 -16.24 -2.99 14.04
C GLU A 272 -17.15 -4.00 13.33
N ALA A 273 -18.15 -3.53 12.59
CA ALA A 273 -19.05 -4.39 11.84
C ALA A 273 -18.33 -5.24 10.77
N LEU A 274 -17.25 -4.72 10.19
CA LEU A 274 -16.41 -5.46 9.24
C LEU A 274 -15.53 -6.49 9.96
N CYS A 275 -14.90 -6.15 11.10
CA CYS A 275 -14.15 -7.09 11.92
C CYS A 275 -15.05 -8.28 12.36
N ASP A 276 -16.28 -7.98 12.80
CA ASP A 276 -17.24 -9.01 13.19
C ASP A 276 -17.64 -9.90 12.02
N ALA A 277 -17.93 -9.30 10.85
CA ALA A 277 -18.29 -10.05 9.65
C ALA A 277 -17.16 -10.98 9.18
N LEU A 278 -15.90 -10.53 9.25
CA LEU A 278 -14.73 -11.35 8.91
C LEU A 278 -14.53 -12.47 9.92
N ARG A 279 -14.75 -12.20 11.20
CA ARG A 279 -14.65 -13.21 12.28
C ARG A 279 -15.73 -14.28 12.13
N ASP A 280 -16.98 -13.89 11.94
CA ASP A 280 -18.12 -14.80 11.80
C ASP A 280 -17.98 -15.71 10.58
N ALA A 281 -17.29 -15.23 9.53
CA ALA A 281 -17.01 -15.97 8.32
C ALA A 281 -15.76 -16.86 8.41
N ASP A 282 -15.03 -16.86 9.55
CA ASP A 282 -13.70 -17.49 9.66
C ASP A 282 -12.76 -17.03 8.51
N ALA A 283 -12.81 -15.73 8.25
CA ALA A 283 -12.11 -15.06 7.17
C ALA A 283 -10.98 -14.12 7.66
N GLN A 284 -10.69 -14.15 8.95
CA GLN A 284 -9.51 -13.51 9.53
C GLN A 284 -8.30 -14.39 9.23
N TYR A 285 -7.32 -13.85 8.52
CA TYR A 285 -6.08 -14.58 8.25
C TYR A 285 -5.13 -14.42 9.43
N TYR A 286 -4.71 -15.54 10.05
CA TYR A 286 -3.73 -15.56 11.13
C TYR A 286 -2.38 -16.00 10.56
N GLU A 287 -1.38 -15.14 10.64
CA GLU A 287 0.00 -15.38 10.17
C GLU A 287 0.72 -16.52 10.93
N THR A 288 0.11 -17.06 12.01
CA THR A 288 0.76 -18.00 12.94
C THR A 288 0.20 -19.41 12.92
N ARG A 289 -0.72 -19.78 12.04
CA ARG A 289 -1.01 -21.22 11.86
C ARG A 289 0.14 -21.85 11.09
N SER A 290 1.15 -22.35 11.84
CA SER A 290 2.12 -23.29 11.32
C SER A 290 1.38 -24.37 10.52
N GLU A 291 1.91 -24.77 9.36
CA GLU A 291 1.37 -25.76 8.42
C GLU A 291 1.06 -27.15 9.02
N CYS A 292 1.00 -27.29 10.34
CA CYS A 292 0.85 -28.54 11.08
C CYS A 292 -0.59 -28.98 11.37
N GLU A 293 -1.62 -28.22 10.96
CA GLU A 293 -3.02 -28.59 11.27
C GLU A 293 -3.93 -28.72 10.03
N ILE A 294 -3.36 -28.95 8.85
CA ILE A 294 -4.14 -29.37 7.67
C ILE A 294 -3.71 -30.81 7.35
N THR A 295 -4.20 -31.77 8.14
CA THR A 295 -4.28 -33.21 7.77
C THR A 295 -5.72 -33.66 7.87
#